data_d5ece644ebd05963c5d48d54795d07ae
#
_entry.id   d5ece644ebd05963c5d48d54795d07ae
#
_cell.length_a   1.000
_cell.length_b   1.000
_cell.length_c   1.000
_cell.angle_alpha   90.00
_cell.angle_beta   90.00
_cell.angle_gamma   90.00
#
_symmetry.space_group_name_H-M   'P 1'
#
loop_
_entity.id
_entity.type
_entity.pdbx_description
1 polymer ?
#
loop_
_entity_poly.entity_id
_entity_poly.type
_entity_poly.pdbx_seq_one_letter_code
_entity_poly.pdbx_strand_id
1 'polypeptide(L)'
;DVMTVVQHLASGRQTFYNPLLGAVLITATLKLLQVGVSSLAKLSKRGFALTYFPSFLILTIISDLRPTVDGVTFGNWLWATPLLIIVYVFVLISVKRFEPYEPEQRSFGPFSEMIWISLLLFLFYFLFTGLLSNNDRYFHLRAKVEALIDKRDYAGALNVVRTMPHTDSVTSMLTVY
;
A
#
# COMPACT_ATOMS: atom_id res chain seq x y z
N ASP A 1 -11.15 -3.45 -2.74
CA ASP A 1 -11.27 -4.73 -3.45
C ASP A 1 -10.09 -5.68 -3.13
N VAL A 2 -8.82 -5.32 -3.41
CA VAL A 2 -7.66 -6.19 -3.14
C VAL A 2 -7.59 -6.62 -1.68
N MET A 3 -7.72 -5.68 -0.74
CA MET A 3 -7.69 -5.98 0.70
C MET A 3 -8.86 -6.84 1.17
N THR A 4 -10.01 -6.77 0.50
CA THR A 4 -11.16 -7.64 0.77
C THR A 4 -10.80 -9.09 0.47
N VAL A 5 -10.20 -9.35 -0.70
CA VAL A 5 -9.78 -10.69 -1.12
C VAL A 5 -8.68 -11.23 -0.22
N VAL A 6 -7.67 -10.40 0.08
CA VAL A 6 -6.55 -10.81 0.94
C VAL A 6 -7.02 -11.20 2.33
N GLN A 7 -7.88 -10.40 2.93
CA GLN A 7 -8.39 -10.68 4.27
C GLN A 7 -9.30 -11.93 4.28
N HIS A 8 -10.13 -12.08 3.25
CA HIS A 8 -11.00 -13.25 3.11
C HIS A 8 -10.17 -14.54 2.96
N LEU A 9 -9.13 -14.53 2.13
CA LEU A 9 -8.22 -15.67 1.98
C LEU A 9 -7.41 -15.92 3.25
N ALA A 10 -6.88 -14.88 3.90
CA ALA A 10 -6.08 -15.01 5.12
C ALA A 10 -6.91 -15.54 6.30
N SER A 11 -8.21 -15.26 6.33
CA SER A 11 -9.12 -15.78 7.37
C SER A 11 -9.66 -17.19 7.08
N GLY A 12 -9.18 -17.87 6.04
CA GLY A 12 -9.73 -19.15 5.62
C GLY A 12 -11.18 -19.05 5.15
N ARG A 13 -11.57 -17.94 4.54
CA ARG A 13 -12.91 -17.62 4.04
C ARG A 13 -13.98 -17.46 5.13
N GLN A 14 -13.56 -17.18 6.37
CA GLN A 14 -14.49 -17.09 7.51
C GLN A 14 -14.96 -15.67 7.82
N THR A 15 -14.21 -14.65 7.46
CA THR A 15 -14.50 -13.26 7.82
C THR A 15 -14.68 -12.36 6.61
N PHE A 16 -15.58 -11.38 6.74
CA PHE A 16 -15.78 -10.34 5.73
C PHE A 16 -14.93 -9.12 6.05
N TYR A 17 -14.28 -8.58 5.03
CA TYR A 17 -13.48 -7.37 5.16
C TYR A 17 -14.37 -6.14 5.38
N ASN A 18 -14.10 -5.41 6.46
CA ASN A 18 -14.66 -4.09 6.66
C ASN A 18 -13.66 -3.04 6.14
N PRO A 19 -13.96 -2.31 5.05
CA PRO A 19 -13.01 -1.38 4.43
C PRO A 19 -12.56 -0.27 5.38
N LEU A 20 -13.46 0.23 6.21
CA LEU A 20 -13.17 1.31 7.15
C LEU A 20 -12.25 0.84 8.27
N LEU A 21 -12.59 -0.28 8.90
CA LEU A 21 -11.76 -0.89 9.95
C LEU A 21 -10.39 -1.27 9.40
N GLY A 22 -10.35 -1.88 8.22
CA GLY A 22 -9.11 -2.26 7.55
C GLY A 22 -8.21 -1.05 7.24
N ALA A 23 -8.78 0.04 6.73
CA ALA A 23 -8.03 1.27 6.46
C ALA A 23 -7.45 1.86 7.75
N VAL A 24 -8.23 1.89 8.84
CA VAL A 24 -7.75 2.37 10.13
C VAL A 24 -6.61 1.51 10.67
N LEU A 25 -6.78 0.19 10.66
CA LEU A 25 -5.75 -0.74 11.16
C LEU A 25 -4.44 -0.65 10.34
N ILE A 26 -4.55 -0.64 9.01
CA ILE A 26 -3.37 -0.49 8.14
C ILE A 26 -2.68 0.84 8.41
N THR A 27 -3.44 1.94 8.44
CA THR A 27 -2.87 3.27 8.69
C THR A 27 -2.21 3.35 10.06
N ALA A 28 -2.83 2.79 11.10
CA ALA A 28 -2.26 2.74 12.45
C ALA A 28 -0.95 1.92 12.47
N THR A 29 -0.94 0.75 11.83
CA THR A 29 0.25 -0.11 11.75
C THR A 29 1.39 0.58 11.02
N LEU A 30 1.11 1.20 9.87
CA LEU A 30 2.11 1.94 9.10
C LEU A 30 2.62 3.18 9.87
N LYS A 31 1.74 3.83 10.65
CA LYS A 31 2.13 4.95 11.51
C LYS A 31 3.01 4.49 12.68
N LEU A 32 2.70 3.38 13.32
CA LEU A 32 3.55 2.79 14.37
C LEU A 32 4.93 2.43 13.82
N LEU A 33 4.99 1.85 12.64
CA LEU A 33 6.26 1.56 11.96
C LEU A 33 7.06 2.85 11.73
N GLN A 34 6.43 3.90 11.22
CA GLN A 34 7.07 5.20 11.00
C GLN A 34 7.62 5.78 12.32
N VAL A 35 6.87 5.70 13.41
CA VAL A 35 7.32 6.14 14.74
C VAL A 35 8.53 5.34 15.20
N GLY A 36 8.52 4.01 15.02
CA GLY A 36 9.67 3.14 15.32
C GLY A 36 10.91 3.54 14.51
N VAL A 37 10.76 3.72 13.20
CA VAL A 37 11.86 4.16 12.33
C VAL A 37 12.36 5.54 12.73
N SER A 38 11.47 6.49 13.04
CA SER A 38 11.83 7.82 13.51
C SER A 38 12.63 7.79 14.80
N SER A 39 12.23 6.95 15.76
CA SER A 39 12.93 6.75 17.03
C SER A 39 14.35 6.19 16.85
N LEU A 40 14.51 5.24 15.94
CA LEU A 40 15.81 4.61 15.65
C LEU A 40 16.69 5.53 14.80
N ALA A 41 16.10 6.13 13.78
CA ALA A 41 16.84 6.93 12.82
C ALA A 41 17.34 8.24 13.39
N LYS A 42 16.62 8.89 14.31
CA LYS A 42 16.96 10.21 14.93
C LYS A 42 17.43 11.21 13.87
N LEU A 43 16.60 11.45 12.87
CA LEU A 43 16.90 12.35 11.77
C LEU A 43 16.62 13.80 12.16
N SER A 44 17.30 14.73 11.50
CA SER A 44 16.99 16.15 11.54
C SER A 44 15.56 16.39 11.03
N LYS A 45 15.02 17.56 11.28
CA LYS A 45 13.67 17.91 10.82
C LYS A 45 13.52 17.80 9.30
N ARG A 46 14.56 18.15 8.52
CA ARG A 46 14.56 18.05 7.05
C ARG A 46 14.51 16.58 6.59
N GLY A 47 15.23 15.70 7.27
CA GLY A 47 15.23 14.27 6.99
C GLY A 47 14.01 13.50 7.51
N PHE A 48 13.13 14.15 8.30
CA PHE A 48 12.01 13.45 8.96
C PHE A 48 11.08 12.72 7.98
N ALA A 49 10.83 13.30 6.81
CA ALA A 49 9.97 12.68 5.80
C ALA A 49 10.52 11.32 5.28
N LEU A 50 11.84 11.09 5.35
CA LEU A 50 12.45 9.82 4.98
C LEU A 50 12.00 8.67 5.91
N THR A 51 11.56 8.97 7.13
CA THR A 51 11.07 7.95 8.06
C THR A 51 9.77 7.28 7.59
N TYR A 52 9.06 7.88 6.63
CA TYR A 52 7.87 7.31 6.03
C TYR A 52 8.16 6.28 4.93
N PHE A 53 9.38 6.26 4.38
CA PHE A 53 9.74 5.38 3.26
C PHE A 53 9.43 3.90 3.52
N PRO A 54 9.80 3.28 4.67
CA PRO A 54 9.50 1.88 4.94
C PRO A 54 7.99 1.60 4.97
N SER A 55 7.20 2.53 5.49
CA SER A 55 5.73 2.41 5.52
C SER A 55 5.14 2.42 4.12
N PHE A 56 5.59 3.33 3.24
CA PHE A 56 5.17 3.36 1.85
C PHE A 56 5.66 2.16 1.05
N LEU A 57 6.87 1.65 1.33
CA LEU A 57 7.40 0.44 0.71
C LEU A 57 6.51 -0.78 1.04
N ILE A 58 6.14 -0.95 2.31
CA ILE A 58 5.22 -2.01 2.72
C ILE A 58 3.86 -1.85 2.05
N LEU A 59 3.33 -0.62 2.00
CA LEU A 59 2.07 -0.35 1.32
C LEU A 59 2.15 -0.72 -0.17
N THR A 60 3.26 -0.41 -0.85
CA THR A 60 3.48 -0.77 -2.25
C THR A 60 3.52 -2.29 -2.44
N ILE A 61 4.22 -3.02 -1.57
CA ILE A 61 4.28 -4.49 -1.62
C ILE A 61 2.89 -5.10 -1.45
N ILE A 62 2.13 -4.62 -0.47
CA ILE A 62 0.76 -5.11 -0.20
C ILE A 62 -0.19 -4.77 -1.37
N SER A 63 0.02 -3.65 -2.05
CA SER A 63 -0.83 -3.25 -3.18
C SER A 63 -0.44 -3.90 -4.52
N ASP A 64 0.76 -4.49 -4.64
CA ASP A 64 1.23 -5.22 -5.84
C ASP A 64 0.91 -6.73 -5.75
N LEU A 65 -0.34 -7.06 -5.44
CA LEU A 65 -0.82 -8.44 -5.44
C LEU A 65 -1.24 -8.84 -6.84
N ARG A 66 -0.89 -10.08 -7.23
CA ARG A 66 -1.21 -10.64 -8.55
C ARG A 66 -1.99 -11.93 -8.42
N PRO A 67 -3.02 -12.13 -9.24
CA PRO A 67 -3.76 -13.38 -9.25
C PRO A 67 -2.88 -14.49 -9.84
N THR A 68 -2.94 -15.66 -9.23
CA THR A 68 -2.36 -16.92 -9.75
C THR A 68 -3.43 -17.99 -9.77
N VAL A 69 -3.15 -19.13 -10.42
CA VAL A 69 -4.10 -20.25 -10.49
C VAL A 69 -4.44 -20.77 -9.10
N ASP A 70 -3.46 -20.76 -8.18
CA ASP A 70 -3.61 -21.31 -6.82
C ASP A 70 -3.98 -20.25 -5.77
N GLY A 71 -4.20 -18.97 -6.18
CA GLY A 71 -4.54 -17.91 -5.24
C GLY A 71 -3.97 -16.55 -5.62
N VAL A 72 -3.35 -15.88 -4.65
CA VAL A 72 -2.77 -14.54 -4.82
C VAL A 72 -1.31 -14.57 -4.40
N THR A 73 -0.43 -14.05 -5.24
CA THR A 73 1.00 -13.90 -4.93
C THR A 73 1.43 -12.45 -4.91
N PHE A 74 2.51 -12.17 -4.19
CA PHE A 74 3.15 -10.85 -4.25
C PHE A 74 3.84 -10.65 -5.60
N GLY A 75 3.79 -9.43 -6.10
CA GLY A 75 4.43 -9.05 -7.34
C GLY A 75 5.95 -8.85 -7.22
N ASN A 76 6.53 -8.21 -8.23
CA ASN A 76 7.99 -8.04 -8.34
C ASN A 76 8.59 -7.14 -7.27
N TRP A 77 7.79 -6.32 -6.60
CA TRP A 77 8.26 -5.41 -5.55
C TRP A 77 8.85 -6.13 -4.35
N LEU A 78 8.36 -7.33 -4.05
CA LEU A 78 8.95 -8.16 -2.99
C LEU A 78 10.43 -8.44 -3.26
N TRP A 79 10.77 -8.73 -4.51
CA TRP A 79 12.16 -8.99 -4.92
C TRP A 79 13.04 -7.74 -4.98
N ALA A 80 12.46 -6.59 -5.32
CA ALA A 80 13.17 -5.31 -5.33
C ALA A 80 13.41 -4.76 -3.92
N THR A 81 12.66 -5.21 -2.93
CA THR A 81 12.70 -4.71 -1.54
C THR A 81 14.11 -4.76 -0.91
N PRO A 82 14.91 -5.84 -1.00
CA PRO A 82 16.24 -5.86 -0.40
C PRO A 82 17.14 -4.76 -0.96
N LEU A 83 17.10 -4.54 -2.27
CA LEU A 83 17.89 -3.48 -2.91
C LEU A 83 17.41 -2.09 -2.44
N LEU A 84 16.10 -1.87 -2.38
CA LEU A 84 15.53 -0.61 -1.93
C LEU A 84 15.86 -0.31 -0.45
N ILE A 85 15.89 -1.33 0.39
CA ILE A 85 16.30 -1.18 1.79
C ILE A 85 17.78 -0.79 1.88
N ILE A 86 18.66 -1.40 1.10
CA ILE A 86 20.09 -1.06 1.08
C ILE A 86 20.27 0.41 0.65
N VAL A 87 19.61 0.83 -0.44
CA VAL A 87 19.64 2.22 -0.91
C VAL A 87 19.11 3.17 0.16
N TYR A 88 18.00 2.80 0.80
CA TYR A 88 17.42 3.59 1.87
C TYR A 88 18.36 3.77 3.07
N VAL A 89 18.99 2.71 3.54
CA VAL A 89 19.98 2.77 4.63
C VAL A 89 21.15 3.66 4.25
N PHE A 90 21.64 3.54 3.01
CA PHE A 90 22.71 4.42 2.50
C PHE A 90 22.30 5.90 2.51
N VAL A 91 21.08 6.21 2.06
CA VAL A 91 20.51 7.57 2.10
C VAL A 91 20.41 8.08 3.54
N LEU A 92 19.92 7.24 4.48
CA LEU A 92 19.84 7.61 5.89
C LEU A 92 21.21 7.95 6.49
N ILE A 93 22.23 7.13 6.20
CA ILE A 93 23.59 7.38 6.68
C ILE A 93 24.13 8.68 6.08
N SER A 94 23.90 8.91 4.80
CA SER A 94 24.31 10.13 4.11
C SER A 94 23.65 11.38 4.71
N VAL A 95 22.34 11.35 4.91
CA VAL A 95 21.59 12.47 5.50
C VAL A 95 22.09 12.75 6.92
N LYS A 96 22.32 11.73 7.75
CA LYS A 96 22.88 11.91 9.09
C LYS A 96 24.30 12.54 9.07
N ARG A 97 25.08 12.24 8.06
CA ARG A 97 26.43 12.77 7.95
C ARG A 97 26.45 14.25 7.55
N PHE A 98 25.51 14.65 6.68
CA PHE A 98 25.43 16.03 6.18
C PHE A 98 24.60 16.96 7.07
N GLU A 99 23.61 16.41 7.77
CA GLU A 99 22.74 17.15 8.68
C GLU A 99 22.68 16.44 10.04
N PRO A 100 23.62 16.72 10.96
CA PRO A 100 23.59 16.16 12.30
C PRO A 100 22.30 16.59 13.04
N TYR A 101 21.80 15.71 13.86
CA TYR A 101 20.58 15.93 14.64
C TYR A 101 20.78 17.09 15.63
N GLU A 102 20.07 18.19 15.42
CA GLU A 102 20.01 19.33 16.37
C GLU A 102 18.63 19.36 17.03
N PRO A 103 18.52 19.13 18.37
CA PRO A 103 17.24 19.03 19.05
C PRO A 103 16.47 20.35 19.17
N GLU A 104 17.09 21.52 18.98
CA GLU A 104 16.52 22.80 19.38
C GLU A 104 16.12 23.80 18.28
N GLN A 105 16.19 23.45 17.00
CA GLN A 105 15.75 24.42 15.98
C GLN A 105 14.23 24.58 15.93
N ARG A 106 13.75 25.58 16.64
CA ARG A 106 12.37 26.08 16.63
C ARG A 106 12.13 26.95 15.38
N SER A 107 11.67 26.36 14.31
CA SER A 107 11.04 27.11 13.23
C SER A 107 9.78 26.38 12.81
N PHE A 108 8.74 26.57 13.59
CA PHE A 108 7.39 26.07 13.29
C PHE A 108 6.57 27.23 12.73
N GLY A 109 6.67 27.46 11.42
CA GLY A 109 5.69 28.27 10.70
C GLY A 109 5.04 27.43 9.62
N PRO A 110 3.75 27.63 9.29
CA PRO A 110 3.07 26.91 8.20
C PRO A 110 3.74 27.09 6.83
N PHE A 111 4.62 28.08 6.71
CA PHE A 111 5.40 28.38 5.50
C PHE A 111 6.89 28.00 5.63
N SER A 112 7.26 27.16 6.60
CA SER A 112 8.63 26.71 6.76
C SER A 112 9.04 25.84 5.55
N GLU A 113 10.25 26.06 5.00
CA GLU A 113 10.88 25.25 3.94
C GLU A 113 10.82 23.75 4.24
N MET A 114 10.95 23.38 5.51
CA MET A 114 10.83 22.02 5.99
C MET A 114 9.48 21.36 5.74
N ILE A 115 8.39 22.11 5.91
CA ILE A 115 7.03 21.59 5.68
C ILE A 115 6.88 21.29 4.20
N TRP A 116 7.38 22.17 3.33
CA TRP A 116 7.33 21.97 1.88
C TRP A 116 8.16 20.79 1.42
N ILE A 117 9.38 20.61 1.92
CA ILE A 117 10.22 19.45 1.61
C ILE A 117 9.54 18.15 2.07
N SER A 118 9.00 18.12 3.29
CA SER A 118 8.30 16.95 3.83
C SER A 118 7.04 16.63 3.03
N LEU A 119 6.28 17.65 2.64
CA LEU A 119 5.06 17.49 1.85
C LEU A 119 5.38 17.00 0.44
N LEU A 120 6.44 17.52 -0.18
CA LEU A 120 6.88 17.10 -1.52
C LEU A 120 7.36 15.66 -1.50
N LEU A 121 8.16 15.25 -0.50
CA LEU A 121 8.59 13.85 -0.33
C LEU A 121 7.40 12.93 -0.07
N PHE A 122 6.45 13.36 0.75
CA PHE A 122 5.24 12.59 1.02
C PHE A 122 4.39 12.42 -0.24
N LEU A 123 4.21 13.48 -1.01
CA LEU A 123 3.52 13.45 -2.31
C LEU A 123 4.24 12.52 -3.29
N PHE A 124 5.57 12.60 -3.34
CA PHE A 124 6.38 11.70 -4.16
C PHE A 124 6.15 10.22 -3.79
N TYR A 125 6.19 9.88 -2.51
CA TYR A 125 5.93 8.51 -2.05
C TYR A 125 4.50 8.06 -2.37
N PHE A 126 3.53 8.95 -2.22
CA PHE A 126 2.13 8.65 -2.55
C PHE A 126 1.96 8.35 -4.03
N LEU A 127 2.51 9.20 -4.91
CA LEU A 127 2.48 8.98 -6.34
C LEU A 127 3.24 7.71 -6.74
N PHE A 128 4.40 7.49 -6.14
CA PHE A 128 5.20 6.29 -6.36
C PHE A 128 4.40 5.02 -6.01
N THR A 129 3.77 4.97 -4.84
CA THR A 129 2.91 3.85 -4.44
C THR A 129 1.75 3.65 -5.41
N GLY A 130 1.09 4.74 -5.84
CA GLY A 130 -0.02 4.67 -6.78
C GLY A 130 0.38 4.17 -8.17
N LEU A 131 1.55 4.58 -8.66
CA LEU A 131 2.07 4.14 -9.98
C LEU A 131 2.57 2.70 -9.97
N LEU A 132 3.10 2.23 -8.83
CA LEU A 132 3.72 0.93 -8.71
C LEU A 132 2.76 -0.15 -8.18
N SER A 133 1.58 0.24 -7.70
CA SER A 133 0.54 -0.70 -7.30
C SER A 133 0.00 -1.47 -8.50
N ASN A 134 -0.61 -2.61 -8.24
CA ASN A 134 -1.29 -3.38 -9.29
C ASN A 134 -2.48 -2.60 -9.83
N ASN A 135 -2.36 -2.07 -11.04
CA ASN A 135 -3.39 -1.35 -11.77
C ASN A 135 -4.18 -2.26 -12.74
N ASP A 136 -4.06 -3.59 -12.60
CA ASP A 136 -4.80 -4.52 -13.43
C ASP A 136 -6.30 -4.40 -13.18
N ARG A 137 -6.98 -3.79 -14.15
CA ARG A 137 -8.42 -3.56 -14.10
C ARG A 137 -9.21 -4.87 -14.00
N TYR A 138 -8.73 -5.94 -14.65
CA TYR A 138 -9.41 -7.24 -14.61
C TYR A 138 -9.32 -7.86 -13.22
N PHE A 139 -8.17 -7.78 -12.57
CA PHE A 139 -8.00 -8.25 -11.21
C PHE A 139 -8.95 -7.54 -10.22
N HIS A 140 -9.05 -6.21 -10.32
CA HIS A 140 -9.96 -5.43 -9.47
C HIS A 140 -11.44 -5.76 -9.74
N LEU A 141 -11.81 -5.94 -11.00
CA LEU A 141 -13.19 -6.31 -11.37
C LEU A 141 -13.52 -7.72 -10.87
N ARG A 142 -12.62 -8.68 -11.04
CA ARG A 142 -12.78 -10.04 -10.51
C ARG A 142 -12.93 -10.04 -9.00
N ALA A 143 -12.07 -9.35 -8.26
CA ALA A 143 -12.15 -9.24 -6.81
C ALA A 143 -13.50 -8.63 -6.36
N LYS A 144 -14.02 -7.67 -7.15
CA LYS A 144 -15.34 -7.08 -6.88
C LYS A 144 -16.48 -8.07 -7.12
N VAL A 145 -16.41 -8.87 -8.18
CA VAL A 145 -17.41 -9.91 -8.46
C VAL A 145 -17.41 -10.96 -7.34
N GLU A 146 -16.24 -11.47 -6.95
CA GLU A 146 -16.10 -12.42 -5.85
C GLU A 146 -16.68 -11.87 -4.54
N ALA A 147 -16.40 -10.62 -4.21
CA ALA A 147 -16.95 -9.97 -3.00
C ALA A 147 -18.48 -9.78 -3.04
N LEU A 148 -19.08 -9.60 -4.23
CA LEU A 148 -20.53 -9.53 -4.39
C LEU A 148 -21.20 -10.91 -4.28
N ILE A 149 -20.56 -11.95 -4.84
CA ILE A 149 -21.02 -13.34 -4.70
C ILE A 149 -21.01 -13.77 -3.24
N ASP A 150 -19.96 -13.47 -2.49
CA ASP A 150 -19.88 -13.76 -1.05
C ASP A 150 -21.00 -13.07 -0.25
N LYS A 151 -21.39 -11.87 -0.66
CA LYS A 151 -22.53 -11.14 -0.10
C LYS A 151 -23.88 -11.65 -0.60
N ARG A 152 -23.91 -12.64 -1.48
CA ARG A 152 -25.11 -13.16 -2.17
C ARG A 152 -25.83 -12.11 -3.04
N ASP A 153 -25.14 -11.04 -3.44
CA ASP A 153 -25.65 -10.04 -4.39
C ASP A 153 -25.31 -10.47 -5.83
N TYR A 154 -26.01 -11.48 -6.30
CA TYR A 154 -25.81 -12.03 -7.65
C TYR A 154 -26.19 -11.04 -8.75
N ALA A 155 -27.19 -10.19 -8.50
CA ALA A 155 -27.59 -9.17 -9.46
C ALA A 155 -26.52 -8.10 -9.65
N GLY A 156 -25.92 -7.65 -8.56
CA GLY A 156 -24.76 -6.73 -8.58
C GLY A 156 -23.55 -7.36 -9.26
N ALA A 157 -23.26 -8.64 -8.98
CA ALA A 157 -22.16 -9.37 -9.63
C ALA A 157 -22.36 -9.46 -11.16
N LEU A 158 -23.55 -9.83 -11.64
CA LEU A 158 -23.87 -9.88 -13.06
C LEU A 158 -23.73 -8.51 -13.74
N ASN A 159 -24.15 -7.44 -13.09
CA ASN A 159 -24.00 -6.09 -13.63
C ASN A 159 -22.52 -5.71 -13.82
N VAL A 160 -21.67 -6.08 -12.87
CA VAL A 160 -20.21 -5.83 -12.99
C VAL A 160 -19.62 -6.65 -14.14
N VAL A 161 -19.97 -7.92 -14.27
CA VAL A 161 -19.47 -8.78 -15.37
C VAL A 161 -19.89 -8.25 -16.73
N ARG A 162 -21.14 -7.77 -16.89
CA ARG A 162 -21.61 -7.19 -18.17
C ARG A 162 -20.82 -5.94 -18.62
N THR A 163 -20.16 -5.26 -17.70
CA THR A 163 -19.31 -4.10 -18.02
C THR A 163 -17.89 -4.49 -18.42
N MET A 164 -17.53 -5.78 -18.34
CA MET A 164 -16.21 -6.28 -18.73
C MET A 164 -16.11 -6.43 -20.24
N PRO A 165 -15.10 -5.85 -20.90
CA PRO A 165 -14.93 -5.96 -22.35
C PRO A 165 -14.52 -7.33 -22.83
N HIS A 166 -13.87 -8.15 -21.97
CA HIS A 166 -13.55 -9.57 -22.18
C HIS A 166 -13.72 -10.32 -20.88
N THR A 167 -14.41 -11.45 -20.91
CA THR A 167 -14.53 -12.38 -19.78
C THR A 167 -13.36 -13.33 -19.78
N ASP A 168 -12.59 -13.34 -18.70
CA ASP A 168 -11.62 -14.40 -18.41
C ASP A 168 -12.38 -15.72 -18.13
N SER A 169 -11.75 -16.87 -18.40
CA SER A 169 -12.33 -18.21 -18.20
C SER A 169 -12.88 -18.42 -16.78
N VAL A 170 -12.19 -17.85 -15.78
CA VAL A 170 -12.60 -17.91 -14.36
C VAL A 170 -13.85 -17.07 -14.10
N THR A 171 -13.91 -15.87 -14.69
CA THR A 171 -15.09 -14.98 -14.55
C THR A 171 -16.30 -15.58 -15.28
N SER A 172 -16.08 -16.26 -16.40
CA SER A 172 -17.13 -17.01 -17.12
C SER A 172 -17.70 -18.17 -16.29
N MET A 173 -16.85 -18.90 -15.55
CA MET A 173 -17.31 -19.93 -14.63
C MET A 173 -18.14 -19.37 -13.46
N LEU A 174 -17.72 -18.23 -12.91
CA LEU A 174 -18.46 -17.55 -11.81
C LEU A 174 -19.84 -17.03 -12.23
N THR A 175 -20.09 -16.87 -13.54
CA THR A 175 -21.40 -16.42 -14.06
C THR A 175 -22.40 -17.56 -14.33
N VAL A 176 -21.93 -18.80 -14.33
CA VAL A 176 -22.75 -20.01 -14.58
C VAL A 176 -23.30 -20.63 -13.29
N TYR A 177 -22.72 -20.26 -12.15
CA TYR A 177 -23.19 -20.67 -10.83
C TYR A 177 -24.02 -19.58 -10.18
#